data_2a44b993da423a9687b6f07529b59e9a
#
_entry.id   2a44b993da423a9687b6f07529b59e9a
#
_cell.length_a   1.000
_cell.length_b   1.000
_cell.length_c   1.000
_cell.angle_alpha   90.00
_cell.angle_beta   90.00
_cell.angle_gamma   90.00
#
_symmetry.space_group_name_H-M   'P 1'
#
loop_
_entity.id
_entity.type
_entity.pdbx_description
1 polymer ?
#
loop_
_entity_poly.entity_id
_entity_poly.type
_entity_poly.pdbx_seq_one_letter_code
_entity_poly.pdbx_strand_id
1 'polypeptide(L)'
;MIEIAIKKINPNAEFYINADDINQITWLNGTTPISVSDIQAQFTAVELDIAIQNLRAKRNRLLAETDYLALSDNTLSDDMKKYRQDLRDLPAGKDTVEKCENATWPTKP
;
A
#
# COMPACT_ATOMS: atom_id res chain seq x y z
N MET A 1 6.62 10.84 -2.28
CA MET A 1 6.87 9.81 -3.32
C MET A 1 8.32 9.77 -3.81
N ILE A 2 8.94 10.89 -4.05
CA ILE A 2 10.34 10.95 -4.51
C ILE A 2 11.29 10.23 -3.54
N GLU A 3 11.17 10.51 -2.25
CA GLU A 3 11.99 9.87 -1.21
C GLU A 3 11.85 8.35 -1.22
N ILE A 4 10.64 7.85 -1.33
CA ILE A 4 10.35 6.42 -1.35
C ILE A 4 10.97 5.79 -2.60
N ALA A 5 10.84 6.44 -3.76
CA ALA A 5 11.41 5.97 -5.00
C ALA A 5 12.94 5.86 -4.94
N ILE A 6 13.60 6.89 -4.37
CA ILE A 6 15.06 6.89 -4.18
C ILE A 6 15.48 5.73 -3.26
N LYS A 7 14.79 5.54 -2.15
CA LYS A 7 15.09 4.48 -1.20
C LYS A 7 14.82 3.08 -1.75
N LYS A 8 13.92 2.93 -2.72
CA LYS A 8 13.75 1.66 -3.43
C LYS A 8 14.97 1.30 -4.26
N ILE A 9 15.61 2.30 -4.88
CA ILE A 9 16.83 2.09 -5.70
C ILE A 9 18.04 1.87 -4.80
N ASN A 10 18.20 2.73 -3.79
CA ASN A 10 19.30 2.65 -2.83
C ASN A 10 18.80 2.92 -1.41
N PRO A 11 18.59 1.89 -0.59
CA PRO A 11 18.11 2.05 0.78
C PRO A 11 19.05 2.88 1.68
N ASN A 12 20.33 2.98 1.31
CA ASN A 12 21.34 3.71 2.08
C ASN A 12 21.56 5.14 1.55
N ALA A 13 20.79 5.60 0.56
CA ALA A 13 20.94 6.92 -0.01
C ALA A 13 20.69 8.01 1.03
N GLU A 14 21.56 9.01 1.05
CA GLU A 14 21.39 10.22 1.84
C GLU A 14 21.27 11.40 0.90
N PHE A 15 20.24 12.22 1.10
CA PHE A 15 19.89 13.28 0.16
C PHE A 15 18.98 14.30 0.82
N TYR A 16 18.89 15.45 0.16
CA TYR A 16 17.98 16.53 0.50
C TYR A 16 17.20 16.93 -0.75
N ILE A 17 15.88 17.07 -0.62
CA ILE A 17 15.01 17.50 -1.71
C ILE A 17 14.47 18.88 -1.38
N ASN A 18 14.79 19.87 -2.24
CA ASN A 18 14.31 21.24 -2.06
C ASN A 18 12.93 21.39 -2.71
N ALA A 19 11.99 21.95 -1.95
CA ALA A 19 10.63 22.25 -2.43
C ALA A 19 9.89 21.04 -3.03
N ASP A 20 10.23 19.81 -2.61
CA ASP A 20 9.66 18.57 -3.14
C ASP A 20 9.80 18.45 -4.66
N ASP A 21 10.87 19.01 -5.20
CA ASP A 21 11.15 19.06 -6.65
C ASP A 21 12.22 18.04 -7.00
N ILE A 22 11.85 17.08 -7.88
CA ILE A 22 12.74 16.01 -8.34
C ILE A 22 13.99 16.55 -9.05
N ASN A 23 13.94 17.78 -9.56
CA ASN A 23 15.08 18.43 -10.22
C ASN A 23 15.99 19.18 -9.23
N GLN A 24 15.65 19.21 -7.94
CA GLN A 24 16.39 19.93 -6.90
C GLN A 24 16.82 19.00 -5.78
N ILE A 25 17.49 17.92 -6.14
CA ILE A 25 18.00 16.94 -5.17
C ILE A 25 19.47 17.18 -4.94
N THR A 26 19.86 17.33 -3.66
CA THR A 26 21.26 17.38 -3.23
C THR A 26 21.63 16.04 -2.63
N TRP A 27 22.63 15.39 -3.20
CA TRP A 27 23.12 14.11 -2.71
C TRP A 27 24.18 14.31 -1.64
N LEU A 28 24.09 13.59 -0.54
CA LEU A 28 24.89 13.78 0.67
C LEU A 28 25.76 12.54 0.96
N ASN A 29 26.84 12.77 1.72
CA ASN A 29 27.69 11.73 2.31
C ASN A 29 28.18 10.65 1.31
N GLY A 30 28.58 11.10 0.10
CA GLY A 30 29.11 10.18 -0.91
C GLY A 30 28.07 9.35 -1.63
N THR A 31 26.79 9.65 -1.45
CA THR A 31 25.73 8.96 -2.20
C THR A 31 25.88 9.22 -3.70
N THR A 32 25.94 8.17 -4.48
CA THR A 32 25.98 8.29 -5.94
C THR A 32 24.66 8.89 -6.44
N PRO A 33 24.70 10.00 -7.20
CA PRO A 33 23.48 10.58 -7.75
C PRO A 33 22.70 9.59 -8.60
N ILE A 34 21.37 9.58 -8.41
CA ILE A 34 20.44 8.76 -9.21
C ILE A 34 19.77 9.67 -10.21
N SER A 35 19.67 9.23 -11.46
CA SER A 35 19.03 10.05 -12.50
C SER A 35 17.53 10.26 -12.21
N VAL A 36 17.02 11.41 -12.64
CA VAL A 36 15.57 11.71 -12.53
C VAL A 36 14.75 10.64 -13.26
N SER A 37 15.22 10.17 -14.41
CA SER A 37 14.57 9.11 -15.18
C SER A 37 14.43 7.81 -14.39
N ASP A 38 15.50 7.40 -13.69
CA ASP A 38 15.49 6.19 -12.87
C ASP A 38 14.56 6.33 -11.66
N ILE A 39 14.51 7.50 -11.05
CA ILE A 39 13.60 7.78 -9.94
C ILE A 39 12.15 7.73 -10.42
N GLN A 40 11.85 8.36 -11.54
CA GLN A 40 10.50 8.36 -12.12
C GLN A 40 10.04 6.96 -12.53
N ALA A 41 10.97 6.10 -12.97
CA ALA A 41 10.65 4.73 -13.32
C ALA A 41 10.12 3.91 -12.12
N GLN A 42 10.42 4.33 -10.90
CA GLN A 42 9.93 3.67 -9.67
C GLN A 42 8.53 4.15 -9.25
N PHE A 43 8.05 5.26 -9.78
CA PHE A 43 6.80 5.88 -9.31
C PHE A 43 5.60 4.94 -9.45
N THR A 44 5.46 4.22 -10.55
CA THR A 44 4.35 3.28 -10.72
C THR A 44 4.37 2.19 -9.64
N ALA A 45 5.54 1.64 -9.34
CA ALA A 45 5.69 0.63 -8.29
C ALA A 45 5.39 1.20 -6.91
N VAL A 46 5.84 2.43 -6.62
CA VAL A 46 5.58 3.12 -5.35
C VAL A 46 4.07 3.39 -5.19
N GLU A 47 3.43 3.89 -6.23
CA GLU A 47 1.99 4.16 -6.23
C GLU A 47 1.19 2.88 -5.97
N LEU A 48 1.59 1.77 -6.60
CA LEU A 48 0.96 0.47 -6.38
C LEU A 48 1.14 -0.01 -4.94
N ASP A 49 2.35 0.10 -4.38
CA ASP A 49 2.61 -0.28 -2.99
C ASP A 49 1.72 0.51 -2.02
N ILE A 50 1.59 1.81 -2.24
CA ILE A 50 0.74 2.69 -1.43
C ILE A 50 -0.73 2.29 -1.56
N ALA A 51 -1.20 2.03 -2.78
CA ALA A 51 -2.58 1.61 -3.03
C ALA A 51 -2.91 0.28 -2.35
N ILE A 52 -1.98 -0.68 -2.40
CA ILE A 52 -2.13 -1.98 -1.72
C ILE A 52 -2.14 -1.80 -0.20
N GLN A 53 -1.24 -0.97 0.35
CA GLN A 53 -1.21 -0.69 1.79
C GLN A 53 -2.53 -0.08 2.26
N ASN A 54 -3.07 0.89 1.52
CA ASN A 54 -4.34 1.53 1.84
C ASN A 54 -5.51 0.54 1.77
N LEU A 55 -5.51 -0.32 0.76
CA LEU A 55 -6.52 -1.37 0.60
C LEU A 55 -6.48 -2.35 1.77
N ARG A 56 -5.28 -2.82 2.15
CA ARG A 56 -5.11 -3.73 3.29
C ARG A 56 -5.48 -3.07 4.61
N ALA A 57 -5.16 -1.81 4.80
CA ALA A 57 -5.52 -1.07 6.01
C ALA A 57 -7.05 -0.99 6.17
N LYS A 58 -7.77 -0.69 5.10
CA LYS A 58 -9.24 -0.69 5.10
C LYS A 58 -9.80 -2.09 5.39
N ARG A 59 -9.26 -3.11 4.72
CA ARG A 59 -9.64 -4.51 4.96
C ARG A 59 -9.46 -4.90 6.42
N ASN A 60 -8.30 -4.59 6.99
CA ASN A 60 -7.98 -4.93 8.37
C ASN A 60 -8.92 -4.21 9.35
N ARG A 61 -9.26 -2.96 9.07
CA ARG A 61 -10.24 -2.20 9.87
C ARG A 61 -11.61 -2.88 9.84
N LEU A 62 -12.07 -3.28 8.65
CA LEU A 62 -13.36 -3.95 8.50
C LEU A 62 -13.37 -5.33 9.17
N LEU A 63 -12.27 -6.08 9.12
CA LEU A 63 -12.12 -7.33 9.86
C LEU A 63 -12.16 -7.09 11.37
N ALA A 64 -11.47 -6.05 11.85
CA ALA A 64 -11.45 -5.70 13.27
C ALA A 64 -12.85 -5.37 13.80
N GLU A 65 -13.70 -4.76 12.99
CA GLU A 65 -15.09 -4.43 13.38
C GLU A 65 -15.92 -5.67 13.73
N THR A 66 -15.55 -6.85 13.21
CA THR A 66 -16.30 -8.10 13.42
C THR A 66 -15.49 -9.16 14.14
N ASP A 67 -14.25 -8.88 14.57
CA ASP A 67 -13.39 -9.85 15.25
C ASP A 67 -14.03 -10.41 16.52
N TYR A 68 -14.78 -9.58 17.26
CA TYR A 68 -15.48 -10.02 18.47
C TYR A 68 -16.49 -11.15 18.20
N LEU A 69 -17.03 -11.24 16.98
CA LEU A 69 -17.95 -12.29 16.57
C LEU A 69 -17.24 -13.65 16.37
N ALA A 70 -15.91 -13.64 16.20
CA ALA A 70 -15.09 -14.84 16.06
C ALA A 70 -14.62 -15.41 17.40
N LEU A 71 -14.95 -14.77 18.53
CA LEU A 71 -14.61 -15.27 19.85
C LEU A 71 -15.42 -16.54 20.16
N SER A 72 -14.85 -17.39 21.04
CA SER A 72 -15.41 -18.71 21.35
C SER A 72 -16.84 -18.70 21.89
N ASP A 73 -17.25 -17.58 22.50
CA ASP A 73 -18.60 -17.43 23.05
C ASP A 73 -19.65 -17.02 22.01
N ASN A 74 -19.21 -16.74 20.79
CA ASN A 74 -20.08 -16.31 19.70
C ASN A 74 -20.08 -17.34 18.57
N THR A 75 -21.22 -17.44 17.86
CA THR A 75 -21.33 -18.27 16.66
C THR A 75 -21.42 -17.35 15.46
N LEU A 76 -20.48 -17.49 14.51
CA LEU A 76 -20.53 -16.76 13.24
C LEU A 76 -21.63 -17.37 12.36
N SER A 77 -22.49 -16.50 11.80
CA SER A 77 -23.40 -16.92 10.73
C SER A 77 -22.62 -17.27 9.47
N ASP A 78 -23.21 -18.05 8.57
CA ASP A 78 -22.57 -18.37 7.30
C ASP A 78 -22.34 -17.12 6.46
N ASP A 79 -23.28 -16.17 6.48
CA ASP A 79 -23.11 -14.90 5.77
C ASP A 79 -21.94 -14.07 6.32
N MET A 80 -21.75 -14.07 7.64
CA MET A 80 -20.64 -13.37 8.26
C MET A 80 -19.30 -14.06 7.95
N LYS A 81 -19.27 -15.38 7.94
CA LYS A 81 -18.08 -16.15 7.56
C LYS A 81 -17.67 -15.81 6.12
N LYS A 82 -18.64 -15.75 5.21
CA LYS A 82 -18.42 -15.39 3.82
C LYS A 82 -17.91 -13.97 3.68
N TYR A 83 -18.52 -13.01 4.37
CA TYR A 83 -18.10 -11.61 4.38
C TYR A 83 -16.63 -11.48 4.81
N ARG A 84 -16.26 -12.12 5.92
CA ARG A 84 -14.89 -12.08 6.44
C ARG A 84 -13.90 -12.75 5.49
N GLN A 85 -14.30 -13.87 4.85
CA GLN A 85 -13.43 -14.53 3.87
C GLN A 85 -13.25 -13.68 2.62
N ASP A 86 -14.31 -13.05 2.13
CA ASP A 86 -14.25 -12.15 0.99
C ASP A 86 -13.32 -10.95 1.28
N LEU A 87 -13.32 -10.43 2.51
CA LEU A 87 -12.36 -9.41 2.94
C LEU A 87 -10.92 -9.89 2.89
N ARG A 88 -10.66 -11.10 3.40
CA ARG A 88 -9.29 -11.67 3.38
C ARG A 88 -8.79 -11.87 1.96
N ASP A 89 -9.66 -12.27 1.04
CA ASP A 89 -9.32 -12.57 -0.34
C ASP A 89 -9.24 -11.32 -1.22
N LEU A 90 -9.75 -10.19 -0.75
CA LEU A 90 -9.86 -8.97 -1.55
C LEU A 90 -8.53 -8.48 -2.15
N PRO A 91 -7.39 -8.53 -1.44
CA PRO A 91 -6.11 -8.07 -2.02
C PRO A 91 -5.58 -8.95 -3.14
N ALA A 92 -6.06 -10.18 -3.28
CA ALA A 92 -5.56 -11.10 -4.30
C ALA A 92 -5.80 -10.54 -5.71
N GLY A 93 -4.77 -10.58 -6.55
CA GLY A 93 -4.85 -10.13 -7.93
C GLY A 93 -4.89 -8.62 -8.14
N LYS A 94 -4.72 -7.82 -7.08
CA LYS A 94 -4.69 -6.35 -7.19
C LYS A 94 -3.28 -5.88 -7.57
N ASP A 95 -2.92 -6.06 -8.83
CA ASP A 95 -1.58 -5.79 -9.36
C ASP A 95 -1.43 -4.43 -10.03
N THR A 96 -2.45 -3.59 -9.98
CA THR A 96 -2.42 -2.20 -10.46
C THR A 96 -3.13 -1.27 -9.48
N VAL A 97 -2.77 0.01 -9.51
CA VAL A 97 -3.44 1.06 -8.72
C VAL A 97 -4.94 1.09 -9.03
N GLU A 98 -5.30 1.01 -10.30
CA GLU A 98 -6.69 1.02 -10.74
C GLU A 98 -7.49 -0.14 -10.15
N LYS A 99 -6.93 -1.35 -10.15
CA LYS A 99 -7.59 -2.51 -9.53
C LYS A 99 -7.80 -2.33 -8.04
N CYS A 100 -6.83 -1.72 -7.34
CA CYS A 100 -6.97 -1.41 -5.92
C CYS A 100 -8.08 -0.39 -5.66
N GLU A 101 -8.14 0.69 -6.45
CA GLU A 101 -9.12 1.75 -6.30
C GLU A 101 -10.53 1.31 -6.66
N ASN A 102 -10.67 0.43 -7.66
CA ASN A 102 -11.95 -0.07 -8.14
C ASN A 102 -12.38 -1.40 -7.50
N ALA A 103 -11.72 -1.81 -6.43
CA ALA A 103 -12.07 -3.04 -5.71
C ALA A 103 -13.52 -2.99 -5.23
N THR A 104 -14.23 -4.09 -5.43
CA THR A 104 -15.60 -4.23 -4.94
C THR A 104 -15.57 -4.77 -3.51
N TRP A 105 -15.97 -3.94 -2.56
CA TRP A 105 -15.99 -4.31 -1.16
C TRP A 105 -17.23 -5.13 -0.83
N PRO A 106 -17.10 -6.24 -0.09
CA PRO A 106 -18.28 -7.02 0.32
C PRO A 106 -19.13 -6.20 1.27
N THR A 107 -20.44 -6.44 1.22
CA THR A 107 -21.39 -5.77 2.10
C THR A 107 -21.54 -6.55 3.40
N LYS A 108 -21.38 -5.86 4.53
CA LYS A 108 -21.53 -6.45 5.86
C LYS A 108 -22.97 -6.92 6.04
N PRO A 109 -23.17 -8.21 6.42
CA PRO A 109 -24.51 -8.74 6.70
C PRO A 109 -25.24 -8.07 7.82
#